data_16c49a7ba28c58be222dc7011764933f
#
_entry.id   16c49a7ba28c58be222dc7011764933f
#
_cell.length_a   1.000
_cell.length_b   1.000
_cell.length_c   1.000
_cell.angle_alpha   90.00
_cell.angle_beta   90.00
_cell.angle_gamma   90.00
#
_symmetry.space_group_name_H-M   'P 1'
#
loop_
_entity.id
_entity.type
_entity.pdbx_description
1 polymer ?
#
loop_
_entity_poly.entity_id
_entity_poly.type
_entity_poly.pdbx_seq_one_letter_code
_entity_poly.pdbx_strand_id
1 'polypeptide(L)'
;MARFDIATHELVDMVSQGGTPDALFELGMLYCSGRDGSPDLIEAHKWFNLAALRGNDAAKQYRFEISREMSKLEIAKAQKLARDWLSCH
;
A
#
# COMPACT_ATOMS: atom_id res chain seq x y z
N MET A 1 21.76 -9.43 -8.37
CA MET A 1 21.37 -9.44 -7.69
C MET A 1 20.38 -9.70 -7.54
N ALA A 2 20.15 -10.19 -7.22
CA ALA A 2 19.17 -10.61 -7.31
C ALA A 2 18.36 -10.05 -6.57
N ARG A 3 17.87 -9.65 -6.53
CA ARG A 3 17.12 -9.23 -5.87
C ARG A 3 15.90 -9.71 -5.95
N PHE A 4 15.14 -9.70 -5.13
CA PHE A 4 13.93 -10.00 -5.07
C PHE A 4 13.18 -9.12 -5.84
N ASP A 5 12.75 -9.55 -6.86
CA ASP A 5 12.17 -8.71 -7.77
C ASP A 5 10.86 -9.24 -8.14
N ILE A 6 9.91 -9.15 -7.28
CA ILE A 6 8.55 -9.56 -7.55
C ILE A 6 7.88 -8.52 -8.39
N ALA A 7 7.30 -8.93 -9.49
CA ALA A 7 6.56 -8.00 -10.33
C ALA A 7 5.32 -7.53 -9.59
N THR A 8 4.90 -6.30 -9.86
CA THR A 8 3.75 -5.72 -9.19
C THR A 8 2.50 -6.57 -9.34
N HIS A 9 2.27 -7.12 -10.54
CA HIS A 9 1.06 -7.92 -10.74
C HIS A 9 1.08 -9.22 -9.92
N GLU A 10 2.27 -9.77 -9.66
CA GLU A 10 2.37 -10.97 -8.83
C GLU A 10 2.01 -10.63 -7.39
N LEU A 11 2.44 -9.46 -6.93
CA LEU A 11 2.11 -9.03 -5.60
C LEU A 11 0.61 -8.78 -5.46
N VAL A 12 0.01 -8.18 -6.48
CA VAL A 12 -1.42 -7.93 -6.49
C VAL A 12 -2.18 -9.26 -6.44
N ASP A 13 -1.71 -10.26 -7.18
CA ASP A 13 -2.34 -11.57 -7.16
C ASP A 13 -2.29 -12.20 -5.77
N MET A 14 -1.15 -12.08 -5.11
CA MET A 14 -1.00 -12.61 -3.76
C MET A 14 -1.97 -11.91 -2.80
N VAL A 15 -2.09 -10.61 -2.94
CA VAL A 15 -2.95 -9.81 -2.09
C VAL A 15 -4.42 -10.08 -2.37
N SER A 16 -4.79 -10.30 -3.62
CA SER A 16 -6.20 -10.52 -3.97
C SER A 16 -6.72 -11.83 -3.40
N GLN A 17 -5.83 -12.68 -2.93
CA GLN A 17 -6.22 -13.91 -2.28
C GLN A 17 -6.23 -13.77 -0.76
N GLY A 18 -6.36 -12.54 -0.29
CA GLY A 18 -6.43 -12.29 1.13
C GLY A 18 -5.20 -11.62 1.70
N GLY A 19 -4.08 -11.72 1.01
CA GLY A 19 -2.87 -11.02 1.36
C GLY A 19 -2.41 -11.07 2.82
N THR A 20 -1.14 -11.27 3.03
CA THR A 20 -0.59 -11.17 4.37
C THR A 20 -0.29 -9.71 4.67
N PRO A 21 -0.15 -9.33 5.94
CA PRO A 21 0.26 -7.95 6.27
C PRO A 21 1.54 -7.55 5.56
N ASP A 22 2.49 -8.47 5.45
CA ASP A 22 3.75 -8.17 4.79
C ASP A 22 3.60 -7.93 3.30
N ALA A 23 2.75 -8.70 2.63
CA ALA A 23 2.52 -8.49 1.20
C ALA A 23 1.87 -7.15 0.93
N LEU A 24 0.91 -6.78 1.77
CA LEU A 24 0.26 -5.47 1.67
C LEU A 24 1.27 -4.35 1.90
N PHE A 25 2.14 -4.54 2.86
CA PHE A 25 3.18 -3.56 3.16
C PHE A 25 4.12 -3.40 1.97
N GLU A 26 4.52 -4.50 1.34
CA GLU A 26 5.40 -4.46 0.18
C GLU A 26 4.77 -3.69 -0.98
N LEU A 27 3.47 -3.86 -1.19
CA LEU A 27 2.78 -3.08 -2.20
C LEU A 27 2.86 -1.60 -1.89
N GLY A 28 2.65 -1.24 -0.62
CA GLY A 28 2.79 0.15 -0.22
C GLY A 28 4.17 0.70 -0.53
N MET A 29 5.20 -0.09 -0.25
CA MET A 29 6.56 0.32 -0.52
C MET A 29 6.83 0.51 -2.01
N LEU A 30 6.29 -0.38 -2.84
CA LEU A 30 6.48 -0.26 -4.28
C LEU A 30 5.90 1.04 -4.82
N TYR A 31 4.68 1.36 -4.41
CA TYR A 31 4.05 2.59 -4.88
C TYR A 31 4.70 3.83 -4.26
N CYS A 32 5.13 3.73 -3.02
CA CYS A 32 5.77 4.84 -2.33
C CYS A 32 7.13 5.19 -2.96
N SER A 33 7.85 4.19 -3.40
CA SER A 33 9.19 4.41 -3.93
C SER A 33 9.19 4.93 -5.36
N GLY A 34 8.07 4.84 -6.06
CA GLY A 34 8.02 5.30 -7.43
C GLY A 34 8.85 4.45 -8.37
N ARG A 35 8.89 3.15 -8.10
CA ARG A 35 9.71 2.23 -8.84
C ARG A 35 9.60 2.36 -10.35
N ASP A 36 8.42 2.64 -10.86
CA ASP A 36 8.19 2.77 -12.29
C ASP A 36 8.18 4.21 -12.76
N GLY A 37 8.66 5.12 -11.95
CA GLY A 37 8.65 6.54 -12.31
C GLY A 37 8.31 7.39 -11.13
N SER A 38 7.08 7.90 -11.09
CA SER A 38 6.67 8.78 -10.01
C SER A 38 6.02 8.01 -8.88
N PRO A 39 6.29 8.39 -7.64
CA PRO A 39 5.59 7.79 -6.50
C PRO A 39 4.09 8.04 -6.61
N ASP A 40 3.30 7.06 -6.20
CA ASP A 40 1.86 7.19 -6.14
C ASP A 40 1.47 7.09 -4.67
N LEU A 41 1.37 8.22 -4.01
CA LEU A 41 1.13 8.24 -2.58
C LEU A 41 -0.29 7.81 -2.20
N ILE A 42 -1.25 8.01 -3.08
CA ILE A 42 -2.62 7.56 -2.82
C ILE A 42 -2.66 6.04 -2.75
N GLU A 43 -2.06 5.37 -3.74
CA GLU A 43 -2.00 3.91 -3.72
C GLU A 43 -1.16 3.42 -2.55
N ALA A 44 -0.03 4.06 -2.30
CA ALA A 44 0.82 3.66 -1.18
C ALA A 44 0.07 3.75 0.14
N HIS A 45 -0.65 4.84 0.34
CA HIS A 45 -1.42 5.05 1.57
C HIS A 45 -2.48 3.97 1.74
N LYS A 46 -3.17 3.64 0.65
CA LYS A 46 -4.18 2.58 0.67
C LYS A 46 -3.58 1.26 1.16
N TRP A 47 -2.47 0.85 0.57
CA TRP A 47 -1.87 -0.43 0.92
C TRP A 47 -1.26 -0.44 2.32
N PHE A 48 -0.64 0.67 2.74
CA PHE A 48 -0.13 0.78 4.10
C PHE A 48 -1.28 0.71 5.11
N ASN A 49 -2.40 1.35 4.78
CA ASN A 49 -3.56 1.33 5.66
C ASN A 49 -4.07 -0.10 5.84
N LEU A 50 -4.17 -0.85 4.75
CA LEU A 50 -4.62 -2.23 4.80
C LEU A 50 -3.64 -3.11 5.56
N ALA A 51 -2.34 -2.89 5.35
CA ALA A 51 -1.32 -3.65 6.06
C ALA A 51 -1.40 -3.39 7.56
N ALA A 52 -1.60 -2.13 7.94
CA ALA A 52 -1.72 -1.76 9.35
C ALA A 52 -2.93 -2.41 9.99
N LEU A 53 -4.05 -2.46 9.27
CA LEU A 53 -5.25 -3.11 9.77
C LEU A 53 -5.05 -4.60 9.99
N ARG A 54 -4.15 -5.19 9.24
CA ARG A 54 -3.86 -6.60 9.35
C ARG A 54 -2.71 -6.92 10.30
N GLY A 55 -2.18 -5.91 10.97
CA GLY A 55 -1.20 -6.13 12.02
C GLY A 55 0.24 -5.72 11.72
N ASN A 56 0.50 -5.10 10.59
CA ASN A 56 1.85 -4.65 10.29
C ASN A 56 2.07 -3.26 10.89
N ASP A 57 2.80 -3.21 12.00
CA ASP A 57 3.02 -1.95 12.71
C ASP A 57 3.88 -0.97 11.94
N ALA A 58 4.83 -1.46 11.16
CA ALA A 58 5.66 -0.57 10.35
C ALA A 58 4.82 0.22 9.36
N ALA A 59 3.74 -0.40 8.86
CA ALA A 59 2.86 0.27 7.90
C ALA A 59 2.21 1.51 8.48
N LYS A 60 1.94 1.51 9.78
CA LYS A 60 1.36 2.70 10.44
C LYS A 60 2.32 3.87 10.35
N GLN A 61 3.61 3.60 10.57
CA GLN A 61 4.62 4.64 10.52
C GLN A 61 4.75 5.20 9.12
N TYR A 62 4.82 4.32 8.13
CA TYR A 62 4.95 4.79 6.75
C TYR A 62 3.70 5.53 6.29
N ARG A 63 2.52 5.05 6.68
CA ARG A 63 1.28 5.74 6.35
C ARG A 63 1.28 7.16 6.91
N PHE A 64 1.71 7.30 8.16
CA PHE A 64 1.77 8.60 8.79
C PHE A 64 2.76 9.52 8.06
N GLU A 65 3.94 8.97 7.73
CA GLU A 65 4.97 9.76 7.06
C GLU A 65 4.50 10.30 5.72
N ILE A 66 3.90 9.46 4.88
CA ILE A 66 3.47 9.93 3.58
C ILE A 66 2.24 10.83 3.67
N SER A 67 1.43 10.65 4.69
CA SER A 67 0.25 11.53 4.88
C SER A 67 0.66 12.98 5.02
N ARG A 68 1.83 13.23 5.53
CA ARG A 68 2.31 14.59 5.73
C ARG A 68 2.59 15.29 4.41
N GLU A 69 2.72 14.54 3.34
CA GLU A 69 2.96 15.09 2.02
C GLU A 69 1.71 15.06 1.14
N MET A 70 0.61 14.59 1.68
CA MET A 70 -0.63 14.44 0.93
C MET A 70 -1.64 15.49 1.35
N SER A 71 -2.51 15.87 0.42
CA SER A 71 -3.61 16.76 0.76
C SER A 71 -4.69 15.96 1.49
N LYS A 72 -5.58 16.67 2.18
CA LYS A 72 -6.69 16.02 2.86
C LYS A 72 -7.56 15.24 1.88
N LEU A 73 -7.72 15.78 0.67
CA LEU A 73 -8.53 15.14 -0.34
C LEU A 73 -7.87 13.84 -0.80
N GLU A 74 -6.55 13.85 -0.96
CA GLU A 74 -5.82 12.65 -1.35
C GLU A 74 -5.90 11.57 -0.28
N ILE A 75 -5.80 11.97 0.99
CA ILE A 75 -5.91 11.02 2.09
C ILE A 75 -7.30 10.41 2.12
N ALA A 76 -8.34 11.24 1.94
CA ALA A 76 -9.71 10.74 1.93
C ALA A 76 -9.93 9.75 0.78
N LYS A 77 -9.34 10.04 -0.37
CA LYS A 77 -9.44 9.16 -1.52
C LYS A 77 -8.77 7.81 -1.24
N ALA A 78 -7.59 7.85 -0.63
CA ALA A 78 -6.88 6.62 -0.27
C ALA A 78 -7.68 5.78 0.72
N GLN A 79 -8.29 6.44 1.69
CA GLN A 79 -9.11 5.75 2.68
C GLN A 79 -10.33 5.10 2.05
N LYS A 80 -10.95 5.79 1.10
CA LYS A 80 -12.09 5.23 0.39
C LYS A 80 -11.69 4.01 -0.41
N LEU A 81 -10.56 4.09 -1.10
CA LEU A 81 -10.07 2.96 -1.87
C LEU A 81 -9.79 1.75 -0.97
N ALA A 82 -9.27 2.00 0.23
CA ALA A 82 -9.01 0.91 1.17
C ALA A 82 -10.32 0.26 1.62
N ARG A 83 -11.34 1.08 1.91
CA ARG A 83 -12.65 0.54 2.31
C ARG A 83 -13.27 -0.27 1.18
N ASP A 84 -13.16 0.24 -0.05
CA ASP A 84 -13.72 -0.45 -1.20
C ASP A 84 -13.04 -1.81 -1.39
N TRP A 85 -11.74 -1.84 -1.20
CA TRP A 85 -11.00 -3.10 -1.32
C TRP A 85 -11.46 -4.11 -0.27
N LEU A 86 -11.65 -3.64 0.97
CA LEU A 86 -12.11 -4.52 2.04
C LEU A 86 -13.49 -5.09 1.78
N SER A 87 -14.36 -4.33 1.15
CA SER A 87 -15.71 -4.83 0.88
C SER A 87 -15.73 -5.88 -0.22
N CYS A 88 -14.66 -5.98 -1.00
CA CYS A 88 -14.54 -7.00 -2.04
C CYS A 88 -13.72 -8.21 -1.58
N HIS A 89 -13.04 -8.11 -0.50
CA HIS A 89 -12.15 -9.14 -0.02
C HIS A 89 -12.42 -9.41 1.46
#